data_37010632a53fe0424c163c4c50db1411
#
_entry.id   37010632a53fe0424c163c4c50db1411
#
_cell.length_a   1.000
_cell.length_b   1.000
_cell.length_c   1.000
_cell.angle_alpha   90.00
_cell.angle_beta   90.00
_cell.angle_gamma   90.00
#
_symmetry.space_group_name_H-M   'P 1'
#
loop_
_entity.id
_entity.type
_entity.pdbx_description
1 polymer ?
#
loop_
_entity_poly.entity_id
_entity_poly.type
_entity_poly.pdbx_seq_one_letter_code
_entity_poly.pdbx_strand_id
1 'polypeptide(L)'
;MRIHARCLAALAGLFLMTARAAAPEPTPAGDFHQHVFSAQAIALAGPDSGLQPLDAKDVVALLDGAGIRKGVLLSTAYMFGSPRFQLSDEYARVRKENDWTADQAARYPGRLIALCGFNPLKAYALAELKRCAGLPGLKHGIKLHFGNADVQLDDPAHVEKLRQVFAAANAARMAIVVHLRASIRNKRPYGAAQARIFLDRLMPAAPDVVVQVAHLAGAGPSFGDPPARAVLATLAQAAKRREAGTRNLWFDVASIVDADIAPADAAEVAQRIRQIGTARVLYGTDAAQGGNLRPREAWAAFLRLPLTDAEFARIAANVPPYFR
;
A
#
# COMPACT_ATOMS: atom_id res chain seq x y z
N MET A 1 52.54 20.74 -70.89
CA MET A 1 52.09 19.74 -69.87
C MET A 1 51.68 20.50 -68.61
N ARG A 2 50.36 20.67 -68.38
CA ARG A 2 49.81 21.40 -67.23
C ARG A 2 49.22 20.40 -66.24
N ILE A 3 49.80 20.35 -65.07
CA ILE A 3 49.32 19.47 -63.98
C ILE A 3 48.35 20.25 -63.10
N HIS A 4 47.08 19.76 -63.04
CA HIS A 4 46.03 20.36 -62.21
C HIS A 4 46.10 19.66 -60.84
N ALA A 5 46.39 20.40 -59.76
CA ALA A 5 46.24 19.99 -58.41
C ALA A 5 44.78 20.14 -57.92
N ARG A 6 44.13 19.09 -57.56
CA ARG A 6 42.78 19.10 -56.91
C ARG A 6 42.96 19.14 -55.38
N CYS A 7 42.56 20.25 -54.76
CA CYS A 7 42.42 20.32 -53.30
C CYS A 7 41.12 19.65 -52.88
N LEU A 8 41.22 18.58 -52.06
CA LEU A 8 40.11 18.03 -51.30
C LEU A 8 40.00 18.79 -49.98
N ALA A 9 38.91 19.53 -49.81
CA ALA A 9 38.53 20.09 -48.51
C ALA A 9 37.74 19.03 -47.71
N ALA A 10 38.32 18.56 -46.63
CA ALA A 10 37.62 17.68 -45.66
C ALA A 10 36.81 18.55 -44.69
N LEU A 11 35.48 18.51 -44.77
CA LEU A 11 34.60 19.06 -43.75
C LEU A 11 34.52 18.09 -42.54
N ALA A 12 35.20 18.47 -41.46
CA ALA A 12 35.01 17.80 -40.16
C ALA A 12 33.71 18.31 -39.51
N GLY A 13 32.67 17.52 -39.58
CA GLY A 13 31.42 17.79 -38.87
C GLY A 13 31.60 17.58 -37.38
N LEU A 14 31.59 18.65 -36.60
CA LEU A 14 31.63 18.61 -35.13
C LEU A 14 30.21 18.22 -34.63
N PHE A 15 29.98 16.95 -34.29
CA PHE A 15 28.77 16.54 -33.57
C PHE A 15 28.90 17.02 -32.12
N LEU A 16 28.27 18.14 -31.79
CA LEU A 16 28.02 18.54 -30.41
C LEU A 16 27.02 17.54 -29.79
N MET A 17 27.53 16.54 -29.08
CA MET A 17 26.69 15.78 -28.18
C MET A 17 26.32 16.69 -26.98
N THR A 18 25.15 17.30 -27.03
CA THR A 18 24.57 17.95 -25.86
C THR A 18 24.27 16.86 -24.85
N ALA A 19 25.10 16.75 -23.80
CA ALA A 19 24.78 15.95 -22.62
C ALA A 19 23.48 16.51 -22.03
N ARG A 20 22.38 15.78 -22.22
CA ARG A 20 21.10 16.10 -21.58
C ARG A 20 21.31 15.84 -20.10
N ALA A 21 21.29 16.88 -19.27
CA ALA A 21 21.30 16.73 -17.82
C ALA A 21 20.19 15.75 -17.45
N ALA A 22 20.52 14.71 -16.70
CA ALA A 22 19.52 13.78 -16.20
C ALA A 22 18.47 14.57 -15.42
N ALA A 23 17.19 14.35 -15.72
CA ALA A 23 16.13 14.97 -14.93
C ALA A 23 16.30 14.54 -13.45
N PRO A 24 16.04 15.45 -12.50
CA PRO A 24 16.13 15.08 -11.09
C PRO A 24 15.19 13.90 -10.80
N GLU A 25 15.66 12.98 -9.98
CA GLU A 25 14.86 11.81 -9.57
C GLU A 25 13.52 12.28 -8.95
N PRO A 26 12.37 11.70 -9.37
CA PRO A 26 11.08 12.12 -8.85
C PRO A 26 10.97 11.74 -7.37
N THR A 27 10.47 12.66 -6.54
CA THR A 27 10.17 12.42 -5.13
C THR A 27 8.69 12.04 -4.99
N PRO A 28 8.32 10.97 -4.23
CA PRO A 28 6.94 10.62 -4.01
C PRO A 28 6.14 11.76 -3.35
N ALA A 29 4.94 12.02 -3.86
CA ALA A 29 4.03 13.03 -3.31
C ALA A 29 3.55 12.67 -1.90
N GLY A 30 3.56 11.39 -1.56
CA GLY A 30 3.17 10.88 -0.24
C GLY A 30 3.60 9.44 -0.03
N ASP A 31 3.61 9.03 1.23
CA ASP A 31 3.69 7.66 1.68
C ASP A 31 2.30 7.23 2.17
N PHE A 32 1.64 6.38 1.37
CA PHE A 32 0.24 6.02 1.57
C PHE A 32 0.06 4.69 2.31
N HIS A 33 1.11 4.23 3.01
CA HIS A 33 1.07 3.07 3.87
C HIS A 33 2.06 3.23 5.03
N GLN A 34 1.62 3.86 6.11
CA GLN A 34 2.38 4.02 7.34
C GLN A 34 1.56 3.57 8.54
N HIS A 35 2.24 3.15 9.58
CA HIS A 35 1.63 2.84 10.87
C HIS A 35 2.25 3.71 11.97
N VAL A 36 1.47 3.88 13.03
CA VAL A 36 1.94 4.37 14.33
C VAL A 36 1.63 3.30 15.37
N PHE A 37 2.42 3.22 16.43
CA PHE A 37 2.29 2.19 17.46
C PHE A 37 2.19 2.83 18.84
N SER A 38 1.00 2.78 19.43
CA SER A 38 0.78 3.22 20.80
C SER A 38 1.43 2.27 21.81
N ALA A 39 1.59 2.72 23.05
CA ALA A 39 2.07 1.86 24.14
C ALA A 39 1.22 0.60 24.32
N GLN A 40 -0.11 0.68 24.12
CA GLN A 40 -0.98 -0.50 24.23
C GLN A 40 -0.77 -1.49 23.06
N ALA A 41 -0.51 -1.00 21.84
CA ALA A 41 -0.21 -1.85 20.69
C ALA A 41 1.13 -2.57 20.87
N ILE A 42 2.15 -1.88 21.36
CA ILE A 42 3.46 -2.47 21.68
C ILE A 42 3.33 -3.52 22.80
N ALA A 43 2.60 -3.20 23.87
CA ALA A 43 2.37 -4.16 24.96
C ALA A 43 1.64 -5.44 24.48
N LEU A 44 0.67 -5.29 23.54
CA LEU A 44 -0.04 -6.43 22.96
C LEU A 44 0.88 -7.29 22.08
N ALA A 45 1.72 -6.65 21.27
CA ALA A 45 2.64 -7.35 20.35
C ALA A 45 3.69 -8.17 21.13
N GLY A 46 4.13 -7.67 22.27
CA GLY A 46 5.15 -8.28 23.13
C GLY A 46 6.58 -7.97 22.69
N PRO A 47 7.56 -8.28 23.56
CA PRO A 47 8.96 -7.90 23.36
C PRO A 47 9.60 -8.54 22.12
N ASP A 48 9.17 -9.76 21.77
CA ASP A 48 9.73 -10.52 20.65
C ASP A 48 9.16 -10.11 19.29
N SER A 49 8.28 -9.12 19.26
CA SER A 49 7.64 -8.66 18.01
C SER A 49 8.57 -7.83 17.11
N GLY A 50 9.66 -7.28 17.67
CA GLY A 50 10.51 -6.32 16.99
C GLY A 50 9.88 -4.94 16.77
N LEU A 51 8.63 -4.74 17.18
CA LEU A 51 7.95 -3.45 17.08
C LEU A 51 8.46 -2.49 18.16
N GLN A 52 8.59 -1.22 17.78
CA GLN A 52 8.98 -0.15 18.68
C GLN A 52 7.87 0.91 18.74
N PRO A 53 7.72 1.65 19.86
CA PRO A 53 6.85 2.81 19.89
C PRO A 53 7.18 3.75 18.73
N LEU A 54 6.15 4.20 18.02
CA LEU A 54 6.29 5.10 16.87
C LEU A 54 5.09 6.04 16.88
N ASP A 55 5.34 7.34 16.98
CA ASP A 55 4.31 8.36 16.93
C ASP A 55 4.34 9.15 15.60
N ALA A 56 3.42 10.10 15.45
CA ALA A 56 3.35 10.92 14.25
C ALA A 56 4.59 11.80 14.03
N LYS A 57 5.29 12.20 15.09
CA LYS A 57 6.53 13.00 14.99
C LYS A 57 7.63 12.16 14.33
N ASP A 58 7.74 10.90 14.74
CA ASP A 58 8.73 9.98 14.16
C ASP A 58 8.43 9.71 12.69
N VAL A 59 7.16 9.45 12.33
CA VAL A 59 6.73 9.28 10.94
C VAL A 59 7.05 10.52 10.11
N VAL A 60 6.73 11.72 10.62
CA VAL A 60 7.03 12.98 9.92
C VAL A 60 8.53 13.17 9.74
N ALA A 61 9.36 12.83 10.72
CA ALA A 61 10.81 12.91 10.59
C ALA A 61 11.34 11.95 9.48
N LEU A 62 10.78 10.74 9.39
CA LEU A 62 11.10 9.80 8.31
C LEU A 62 10.72 10.36 6.93
N LEU A 63 9.52 10.94 6.81
CA LEU A 63 9.01 11.53 5.58
C LEU A 63 9.86 12.75 5.16
N ASP A 64 10.17 13.66 6.11
CA ASP A 64 11.00 14.84 5.86
C ASP A 64 12.42 14.43 5.38
N GLY A 65 12.99 13.40 6.03
CA GLY A 65 14.25 12.80 5.61
C GLY A 65 14.27 12.31 4.16
N ALA A 66 13.11 11.98 3.59
CA ALA A 66 12.93 11.55 2.20
C ALA A 66 12.34 12.64 1.27
N GLY A 67 12.08 13.83 1.77
CA GLY A 67 11.43 14.91 1.00
C GLY A 67 9.93 14.67 0.72
N ILE A 68 9.30 13.72 1.42
CA ILE A 68 7.90 13.33 1.24
C ILE A 68 7.00 14.22 2.10
N ARG A 69 5.93 14.76 1.52
CA ARG A 69 5.10 15.77 2.19
C ARG A 69 3.82 15.22 2.81
N LYS A 70 3.33 14.06 2.39
CA LYS A 70 2.05 13.49 2.81
C LYS A 70 2.22 12.08 3.34
N GLY A 71 1.38 11.67 4.29
CA GLY A 71 1.37 10.31 4.82
C GLY A 71 -0.02 9.86 5.24
N VAL A 72 -0.29 8.57 5.10
CA VAL A 72 -1.51 7.94 5.60
C VAL A 72 -1.16 7.03 6.76
N LEU A 73 -1.72 7.31 7.94
CA LEU A 73 -1.59 6.50 9.14
C LEU A 73 -2.69 5.44 9.15
N LEU A 74 -2.32 4.19 8.96
CA LEU A 74 -3.23 3.05 9.01
C LEU A 74 -3.28 2.55 10.44
N SER A 75 -4.42 2.70 11.13
CA SER A 75 -4.55 2.29 12.52
C SER A 75 -4.25 0.81 12.72
N THR A 76 -3.49 0.50 13.75
CA THR A 76 -3.15 -0.88 14.16
C THR A 76 -4.23 -1.51 15.05
N ALA A 77 -5.38 -0.86 15.23
CA ALA A 77 -6.48 -1.33 16.07
C ALA A 77 -6.99 -2.74 15.71
N TYR A 78 -6.82 -3.17 14.45
CA TYR A 78 -7.14 -4.54 14.02
C TYR A 78 -6.36 -5.62 14.81
N MET A 79 -5.21 -5.28 15.41
CA MET A 79 -4.40 -6.22 16.20
C MET A 79 -5.15 -6.71 17.42
N PHE A 80 -5.91 -5.83 18.09
CA PHE A 80 -6.67 -6.18 19.29
C PHE A 80 -7.80 -7.16 19.00
N GLY A 81 -8.37 -7.13 17.79
CA GLY A 81 -9.40 -8.06 17.32
C GLY A 81 -8.86 -9.37 16.76
N SER A 82 -7.55 -9.61 16.79
CA SER A 82 -6.97 -10.86 16.30
C SER A 82 -7.42 -12.04 17.15
N PRO A 83 -7.83 -13.18 16.53
CA PRO A 83 -8.19 -14.38 17.26
C PRO A 83 -7.01 -14.98 18.06
N ARG A 84 -5.80 -14.48 17.84
CA ARG A 84 -4.60 -14.83 18.62
C ARG A 84 -4.72 -14.40 20.10
N PHE A 85 -5.46 -13.31 20.33
CA PHE A 85 -5.61 -12.73 21.66
C PHE A 85 -7.05 -12.90 22.15
N GLN A 86 -7.22 -13.17 23.46
CA GLN A 86 -8.52 -13.25 24.10
C GLN A 86 -8.61 -12.11 25.12
N LEU A 87 -9.04 -10.94 24.64
CA LEU A 87 -9.13 -9.72 25.44
C LEU A 87 -10.58 -9.50 25.89
N SER A 88 -10.80 -9.37 27.19
CA SER A 88 -12.14 -9.08 27.73
C SER A 88 -12.62 -7.68 27.40
N ASP A 89 -11.69 -6.73 27.16
CA ASP A 89 -11.93 -5.34 26.82
C ASP A 89 -11.59 -5.01 25.36
N GLU A 90 -11.60 -6.03 24.47
CA GLU A 90 -11.17 -5.97 23.08
C GLU A 90 -11.70 -4.72 22.34
N TYR A 91 -13.02 -4.52 22.35
CA TYR A 91 -13.60 -3.41 21.59
C TYR A 91 -13.24 -2.04 22.20
N ALA A 92 -13.09 -1.92 23.49
CA ALA A 92 -12.62 -0.69 24.11
C ALA A 92 -11.20 -0.34 23.66
N ARG A 93 -10.31 -1.32 23.54
CA ARG A 93 -8.95 -1.13 23.04
C ARG A 93 -8.93 -0.77 21.56
N VAL A 94 -9.77 -1.40 20.74
CA VAL A 94 -9.91 -1.05 19.31
C VAL A 94 -10.27 0.44 19.16
N ARG A 95 -11.28 0.90 19.90
CA ARG A 95 -11.69 2.31 19.88
C ARG A 95 -10.56 3.24 20.31
N LYS A 96 -9.91 2.92 21.43
CA LYS A 96 -8.80 3.73 21.97
C LYS A 96 -7.64 3.85 20.98
N GLU A 97 -7.30 2.76 20.26
CA GLU A 97 -6.23 2.78 19.26
C GLU A 97 -6.60 3.61 18.03
N ASN A 98 -7.84 3.51 17.57
CA ASN A 98 -8.35 4.33 16.48
C ASN A 98 -8.34 5.82 16.84
N ASP A 99 -8.84 6.16 18.03
CA ASP A 99 -8.88 7.55 18.52
C ASP A 99 -7.46 8.09 18.68
N TRP A 100 -6.54 7.31 19.25
CA TRP A 100 -5.14 7.70 19.36
C TRP A 100 -4.47 7.92 17.98
N THR A 101 -4.74 7.05 16.99
CA THR A 101 -4.22 7.22 15.64
C THR A 101 -4.75 8.50 14.98
N ALA A 102 -6.02 8.81 15.18
CA ALA A 102 -6.62 10.07 14.73
C ALA A 102 -5.95 11.29 15.37
N ASP A 103 -5.72 11.25 16.68
CA ASP A 103 -5.02 12.32 17.42
C ASP A 103 -3.58 12.50 16.92
N GLN A 104 -2.90 11.40 16.53
CA GLN A 104 -1.58 11.49 15.93
C GLN A 104 -1.61 12.24 14.60
N ALA A 105 -2.55 11.90 13.71
CA ALA A 105 -2.68 12.58 12.42
C ALA A 105 -3.09 14.06 12.58
N ALA A 106 -3.95 14.37 13.54
CA ALA A 106 -4.44 15.71 13.81
C ALA A 106 -3.33 16.71 14.23
N ARG A 107 -2.18 16.23 14.70
CA ARG A 107 -1.01 17.07 15.03
C ARG A 107 -0.33 17.65 13.79
N TYR A 108 -0.59 17.09 12.59
CA TYR A 108 0.03 17.50 11.33
C TYR A 108 -1.02 17.68 10.23
N PRO A 109 -1.91 18.68 10.38
CA PRO A 109 -3.00 18.91 9.45
C PRO A 109 -2.47 19.21 8.04
N GLY A 110 -3.14 18.64 7.03
CA GLY A 110 -2.71 18.73 5.62
C GLY A 110 -1.52 17.85 5.24
N ARG A 111 -0.81 17.28 6.20
CA ARG A 111 0.29 16.33 5.98
C ARG A 111 -0.09 14.89 6.26
N LEU A 112 -0.84 14.64 7.33
CA LEU A 112 -1.23 13.29 7.74
C LEU A 112 -2.75 13.19 7.78
N ILE A 113 -3.25 12.01 7.39
CA ILE A 113 -4.61 11.56 7.66
C ILE A 113 -4.56 10.18 8.31
N ALA A 114 -5.59 9.81 9.07
CA ALA A 114 -5.70 8.49 9.69
C ALA A 114 -6.86 7.70 9.08
N LEU A 115 -6.66 6.38 8.98
CA LEU A 115 -7.69 5.41 8.64
C LEU A 115 -8.02 4.53 9.85
N CYS A 116 -9.32 4.25 10.02
CA CYS A 116 -9.85 3.44 11.10
C CYS A 116 -9.51 1.95 10.91
N GLY A 117 -8.97 1.27 11.91
CA GLY A 117 -8.62 -0.15 11.86
C GLY A 117 -9.53 -1.01 12.72
N PHE A 118 -9.91 -2.20 12.25
CA PHE A 118 -10.63 -3.20 13.04
C PHE A 118 -10.61 -4.57 12.38
N ASN A 119 -10.96 -5.62 13.14
CA ASN A 119 -11.18 -6.95 12.56
C ASN A 119 -12.59 -7.02 11.95
N PRO A 120 -12.73 -7.24 10.61
CA PRO A 120 -14.01 -7.21 9.91
C PRO A 120 -14.93 -8.39 10.28
N LEU A 121 -14.44 -9.44 10.94
CA LEU A 121 -15.21 -10.62 11.29
C LEU A 121 -15.90 -10.50 12.68
N LYS A 122 -15.56 -9.47 13.46
CA LYS A 122 -16.10 -9.27 14.81
C LYS A 122 -17.51 -8.66 14.77
N ALA A 123 -18.30 -8.97 15.80
CA ALA A 123 -19.66 -8.48 15.92
C ALA A 123 -19.77 -6.94 15.96
N TYR A 124 -18.74 -6.26 16.50
CA TYR A 124 -18.68 -4.80 16.56
C TYR A 124 -18.19 -4.12 15.26
N ALA A 125 -17.79 -4.87 14.22
CA ALA A 125 -17.14 -4.30 13.03
C ALA A 125 -17.96 -3.19 12.35
N LEU A 126 -19.26 -3.41 12.14
CA LEU A 126 -20.13 -2.41 11.54
C LEU A 126 -20.40 -1.22 12.49
N ALA A 127 -20.46 -1.45 13.80
CA ALA A 127 -20.62 -0.39 14.79
C ALA A 127 -19.38 0.50 14.82
N GLU A 128 -18.18 -0.08 14.77
CA GLU A 128 -16.94 0.69 14.74
C GLU A 128 -16.78 1.45 13.43
N LEU A 129 -17.09 0.85 12.28
CA LEU A 129 -17.10 1.55 11.01
C LEU A 129 -18.01 2.78 11.05
N LYS A 130 -19.26 2.61 11.54
CA LYS A 130 -20.21 3.73 11.70
C LYS A 130 -19.68 4.81 12.62
N ARG A 131 -19.06 4.44 13.75
CA ARG A 131 -18.42 5.38 14.67
C ARG A 131 -17.31 6.18 13.97
N CYS A 132 -16.39 5.50 13.28
CA CYS A 132 -15.30 6.13 12.56
C CYS A 132 -15.78 7.07 11.44
N ALA A 133 -16.83 6.69 10.72
CA ALA A 133 -17.43 7.53 9.68
C ALA A 133 -17.96 8.86 10.23
N GLY A 134 -18.40 8.88 11.49
CA GLY A 134 -18.85 10.09 12.19
C GLY A 134 -17.73 10.95 12.78
N LEU A 135 -16.48 10.50 12.76
CA LEU A 135 -15.35 11.21 13.36
C LEU A 135 -14.49 11.87 12.27
N PRO A 136 -14.32 13.21 12.29
CA PRO A 136 -13.55 13.94 11.27
C PRO A 136 -12.15 13.36 11.02
N GLY A 137 -11.47 12.90 12.07
CA GLY A 137 -10.11 12.35 12.00
C GLY A 137 -10.02 10.92 11.44
N LEU A 138 -11.14 10.19 11.28
CA LEU A 138 -11.16 8.77 10.86
C LEU A 138 -12.02 8.49 9.62
N LYS A 139 -12.81 9.47 9.18
CA LYS A 139 -13.80 9.30 8.09
C LYS A 139 -13.21 9.02 6.71
N HIS A 140 -11.90 9.16 6.54
CA HIS A 140 -11.24 9.02 5.23
C HIS A 140 -11.24 7.57 4.70
N GLY A 141 -11.25 6.59 5.60
CA GLY A 141 -11.23 5.19 5.20
C GLY A 141 -11.04 4.21 6.35
N ILE A 142 -11.00 2.94 5.99
CA ILE A 142 -10.75 1.83 6.91
C ILE A 142 -9.49 1.04 6.51
N LYS A 143 -8.78 0.49 7.50
CA LYS A 143 -7.70 -0.49 7.34
C LYS A 143 -8.20 -1.86 7.79
N LEU A 144 -8.13 -2.82 6.88
CA LEU A 144 -8.40 -4.23 7.15
C LEU A 144 -7.12 -5.05 6.99
N HIS A 145 -6.92 -6.05 7.85
CA HIS A 145 -5.76 -6.92 7.79
C HIS A 145 -6.21 -8.38 7.82
N PHE A 146 -6.38 -9.00 6.65
CA PHE A 146 -6.95 -10.35 6.54
C PHE A 146 -6.11 -11.41 7.23
N GLY A 147 -4.79 -11.35 7.14
CA GLY A 147 -3.91 -12.29 7.83
C GLY A 147 -4.02 -12.23 9.35
N ASN A 148 -4.14 -11.03 9.92
CA ASN A 148 -4.28 -10.83 11.36
C ASN A 148 -5.69 -11.20 11.86
N ALA A 149 -6.71 -10.92 11.07
CA ALA A 149 -8.11 -11.25 11.38
C ALA A 149 -8.45 -12.73 11.11
N ASP A 150 -7.51 -13.51 10.57
CA ASP A 150 -7.70 -14.89 10.14
C ASP A 150 -8.85 -15.08 9.12
N VAL A 151 -8.97 -14.11 8.21
CA VAL A 151 -9.96 -14.17 7.12
C VAL A 151 -9.65 -15.33 6.18
N GLN A 152 -10.69 -16.09 5.84
CA GLN A 152 -10.69 -17.14 4.83
C GLN A 152 -11.66 -16.76 3.73
N LEU A 153 -11.15 -16.47 2.54
CA LEU A 153 -11.98 -16.06 1.40
C LEU A 153 -12.75 -17.23 0.76
N ASP A 154 -12.39 -18.46 1.08
CA ASP A 154 -13.10 -19.69 0.73
C ASP A 154 -14.21 -20.06 1.73
N ASP A 155 -14.32 -19.34 2.86
CA ASP A 155 -15.44 -19.46 3.81
C ASP A 155 -16.57 -18.49 3.43
N PRO A 156 -17.76 -18.99 3.02
CA PRO A 156 -18.89 -18.13 2.67
C PRO A 156 -19.35 -17.20 3.79
N ALA A 157 -19.24 -17.62 5.06
CA ALA A 157 -19.65 -16.78 6.20
C ALA A 157 -18.67 -15.59 6.39
N HIS A 158 -17.37 -15.81 6.18
CA HIS A 158 -16.40 -14.72 6.17
C HIS A 158 -16.64 -13.77 5.00
N VAL A 159 -16.88 -14.30 3.80
CA VAL A 159 -17.17 -13.48 2.61
C VAL A 159 -18.41 -12.61 2.84
N GLU A 160 -19.47 -13.15 3.43
CA GLU A 160 -20.68 -12.36 3.68
C GLU A 160 -20.44 -11.22 4.69
N LYS A 161 -19.72 -11.47 5.79
CA LYS A 161 -19.33 -10.41 6.73
C LYS A 161 -18.48 -9.32 6.06
N LEU A 162 -17.53 -9.72 5.22
CA LEU A 162 -16.71 -8.79 4.45
C LEU A 162 -17.54 -7.96 3.47
N ARG A 163 -18.50 -8.58 2.76
CA ARG A 163 -19.42 -7.87 1.87
C ARG A 163 -20.21 -6.78 2.61
N GLN A 164 -20.69 -7.08 3.82
CA GLN A 164 -21.39 -6.10 4.66
C GLN A 164 -20.47 -4.93 5.05
N VAL A 165 -19.21 -5.20 5.43
CA VAL A 165 -18.20 -4.16 5.75
C VAL A 165 -17.87 -3.33 4.52
N PHE A 166 -17.66 -3.96 3.35
CA PHE A 166 -17.38 -3.25 2.10
C PHE A 166 -18.56 -2.36 1.68
N ALA A 167 -19.79 -2.88 1.75
CA ALA A 167 -20.99 -2.10 1.44
C ALA A 167 -21.18 -0.93 2.42
N ALA A 168 -20.94 -1.13 3.72
CA ALA A 168 -21.03 -0.07 4.71
C ALA A 168 -19.95 1.01 4.51
N ALA A 169 -18.72 0.62 4.15
CA ALA A 169 -17.65 1.57 3.82
C ALA A 169 -18.02 2.38 2.56
N ASN A 170 -18.57 1.72 1.53
CA ASN A 170 -19.04 2.37 0.32
C ASN A 170 -20.14 3.40 0.61
N ALA A 171 -21.15 3.02 1.40
CA ALA A 171 -22.23 3.91 1.79
C ALA A 171 -21.74 5.10 2.61
N ALA A 172 -20.71 4.91 3.44
CA ALA A 172 -20.07 5.96 4.23
C ALA A 172 -19.01 6.77 3.43
N ARG A 173 -18.76 6.45 2.16
CA ARG A 173 -17.72 7.05 1.31
C ARG A 173 -16.32 6.92 1.89
N MET A 174 -16.06 5.87 2.66
CA MET A 174 -14.76 5.54 3.25
C MET A 174 -13.98 4.63 2.32
N ALA A 175 -12.75 4.99 2.02
CA ALA A 175 -11.83 4.11 1.29
C ALA A 175 -11.53 2.84 2.09
N ILE A 176 -11.10 1.78 1.40
CA ILE A 176 -10.72 0.52 2.03
C ILE A 176 -9.26 0.24 1.69
N VAL A 177 -8.37 0.24 2.69
CA VAL A 177 -7.01 -0.27 2.54
C VAL A 177 -6.95 -1.67 3.14
N VAL A 178 -6.65 -2.67 2.31
CA VAL A 178 -6.70 -4.07 2.71
C VAL A 178 -5.33 -4.75 2.56
N HIS A 179 -4.80 -5.28 3.68
CA HIS A 179 -3.76 -6.29 3.64
C HIS A 179 -4.45 -7.63 3.30
N LEU A 180 -4.42 -7.96 2.01
CA LEU A 180 -5.21 -9.05 1.46
C LEU A 180 -4.63 -10.43 1.77
N ARG A 181 -3.31 -10.54 2.02
CA ARG A 181 -2.62 -11.79 2.30
C ARG A 181 -3.25 -12.49 3.50
N ALA A 182 -3.79 -13.70 3.25
CA ALA A 182 -4.35 -14.55 4.29
C ALA A 182 -3.28 -15.02 5.29
N SER A 183 -3.71 -15.53 6.44
CA SER A 183 -2.81 -15.91 7.53
C SER A 183 -1.78 -16.96 7.11
N ILE A 184 -0.51 -16.56 7.03
CA ILE A 184 0.63 -17.46 6.80
C ILE A 184 0.80 -18.38 8.01
N ARG A 185 0.69 -17.83 9.22
CA ARG A 185 0.77 -18.61 10.47
C ARG A 185 -0.20 -19.79 10.49
N ASN A 186 -1.47 -19.54 10.12
CA ASN A 186 -2.53 -20.54 10.14
C ASN A 186 -2.60 -21.31 8.80
N LYS A 187 -1.61 -21.12 7.91
CA LYS A 187 -1.53 -21.77 6.58
C LYS A 187 -2.83 -21.66 5.80
N ARG A 188 -3.49 -20.49 5.84
CA ARG A 188 -4.77 -20.30 5.15
C ARG A 188 -4.56 -20.29 3.64
N PRO A 189 -5.51 -20.85 2.87
CA PRO A 189 -5.46 -20.83 1.41
C PRO A 189 -5.33 -19.40 0.88
N TYR A 190 -4.41 -19.21 -0.07
CA TYR A 190 -4.20 -17.93 -0.73
C TYR A 190 -3.61 -18.16 -2.13
N GLY A 191 -4.25 -17.58 -3.15
CA GLY A 191 -3.86 -17.78 -4.54
C GLY A 191 -4.90 -17.23 -5.51
N ALA A 192 -4.86 -17.68 -6.77
CA ALA A 192 -5.73 -17.18 -7.82
C ALA A 192 -7.22 -17.32 -7.50
N ALA A 193 -7.62 -18.42 -6.84
CA ALA A 193 -9.03 -18.63 -6.45
C ALA A 193 -9.50 -17.56 -5.46
N GLN A 194 -8.70 -17.24 -4.44
CA GLN A 194 -9.02 -16.19 -3.46
C GLN A 194 -9.04 -14.80 -4.10
N ALA A 195 -8.16 -14.54 -5.07
CA ALA A 195 -8.19 -13.31 -5.86
C ALA A 195 -9.50 -13.16 -6.65
N ARG A 196 -10.01 -14.28 -7.23
CA ARG A 196 -11.30 -14.26 -7.94
C ARG A 196 -12.46 -14.00 -6.98
N ILE A 197 -12.49 -14.63 -5.81
CA ILE A 197 -13.51 -14.36 -4.79
C ILE A 197 -13.49 -12.88 -4.38
N PHE A 198 -12.30 -12.30 -4.17
CA PHE A 198 -12.16 -10.89 -3.87
C PHE A 198 -12.76 -10.01 -4.97
N LEU A 199 -12.41 -10.26 -6.23
CA LEU A 199 -12.90 -9.49 -7.39
C LEU A 199 -14.41 -9.65 -7.60
N ASP A 200 -14.92 -10.89 -7.49
CA ASP A 200 -16.28 -11.22 -7.90
C ASP A 200 -17.32 -11.03 -6.79
N ARG A 201 -16.88 -11.07 -5.51
CA ARG A 201 -17.79 -11.03 -4.36
C ARG A 201 -17.63 -9.78 -3.48
N LEU A 202 -16.40 -9.26 -3.32
CA LEU A 202 -16.14 -8.12 -2.44
C LEU A 202 -16.12 -6.80 -3.20
N MET A 203 -15.42 -6.71 -4.32
CA MET A 203 -15.32 -5.47 -5.09
C MET A 203 -16.69 -4.92 -5.54
N PRO A 204 -17.69 -5.73 -5.96
CA PRO A 204 -19.02 -5.23 -6.28
C PRO A 204 -19.79 -4.60 -5.10
N ALA A 205 -19.39 -4.90 -3.86
CA ALA A 205 -19.98 -4.29 -2.67
C ALA A 205 -19.44 -2.89 -2.35
N ALA A 206 -18.32 -2.48 -2.99
CA ALA A 206 -17.72 -1.16 -2.80
C ALA A 206 -17.41 -0.48 -4.17
N PRO A 207 -18.42 -0.24 -5.03
CA PRO A 207 -18.22 0.23 -6.39
C PRO A 207 -17.75 1.68 -6.51
N ASP A 208 -17.96 2.52 -5.48
CA ASP A 208 -17.79 3.98 -5.56
C ASP A 208 -16.56 4.49 -4.78
N VAL A 209 -15.98 3.67 -3.92
CA VAL A 209 -14.81 4.04 -3.12
C VAL A 209 -13.54 3.33 -3.59
N VAL A 210 -12.40 3.95 -3.31
CA VAL A 210 -11.10 3.31 -3.56
C VAL A 210 -10.94 2.08 -2.68
N VAL A 211 -10.56 0.96 -3.28
CA VAL A 211 -10.06 -0.22 -2.57
C VAL A 211 -8.58 -0.37 -2.90
N GLN A 212 -7.73 -0.11 -1.92
CA GLN A 212 -6.28 -0.21 -2.04
C GLN A 212 -5.80 -1.55 -1.49
N VAL A 213 -5.23 -2.37 -2.35
CA VAL A 213 -4.57 -3.62 -1.97
C VAL A 213 -3.13 -3.33 -1.59
N ALA A 214 -2.80 -3.58 -0.34
CA ALA A 214 -1.49 -3.34 0.22
C ALA A 214 -0.44 -4.34 -0.29
N HIS A 215 0.83 -3.91 -0.34
CA HIS A 215 1.99 -4.76 -0.62
C HIS A 215 1.88 -5.54 -1.94
N LEU A 216 1.26 -4.96 -2.98
CA LEU A 216 0.96 -5.70 -4.22
C LEU A 216 0.35 -7.09 -3.95
N ALA A 217 -0.55 -7.19 -2.96
CA ALA A 217 -1.19 -8.41 -2.47
C ALA A 217 -0.27 -9.38 -1.70
N GLY A 218 0.96 -8.99 -1.37
CA GLY A 218 1.88 -9.74 -0.52
C GLY A 218 1.72 -9.45 0.96
N ALA A 219 2.71 -9.88 1.76
CA ALA A 219 2.80 -9.62 3.19
C ALA A 219 3.92 -8.62 3.54
N GLY A 220 4.89 -8.40 2.63
CA GLY A 220 6.16 -7.77 2.99
C GLY A 220 6.93 -8.55 4.07
N PRO A 221 8.19 -8.23 4.30
CA PRO A 221 9.06 -7.59 3.34
C PRO A 221 9.39 -8.55 2.17
N SER A 222 9.76 -7.99 1.03
CA SER A 222 10.16 -8.68 -0.22
C SER A 222 9.03 -9.30 -1.06
N PHE A 223 9.39 -9.70 -2.29
CA PHE A 223 8.49 -10.29 -3.29
C PHE A 223 8.51 -11.84 -3.28
N GLY A 224 9.09 -12.45 -2.25
CA GLY A 224 9.40 -13.88 -2.18
C GLY A 224 8.23 -14.83 -1.83
N ASP A 225 6.95 -14.41 -1.91
CA ASP A 225 5.77 -15.21 -1.53
C ASP A 225 5.02 -15.73 -2.78
N PRO A 226 5.22 -17.00 -3.23
CA PRO A 226 4.58 -17.53 -4.44
C PRO A 226 3.04 -17.46 -4.45
N PRO A 227 2.31 -17.77 -3.36
CA PRO A 227 0.87 -17.54 -3.29
C PRO A 227 0.46 -16.08 -3.55
N ALA A 228 1.19 -15.11 -3.00
CA ALA A 228 0.93 -13.69 -3.22
C ALA A 228 1.18 -13.29 -4.68
N ARG A 229 2.23 -13.83 -5.31
CA ARG A 229 2.51 -13.61 -6.74
C ARG A 229 1.36 -14.10 -7.61
N ALA A 230 0.74 -15.25 -7.29
CA ALA A 230 -0.43 -15.77 -8.00
C ALA A 230 -1.67 -14.87 -7.85
N VAL A 231 -1.90 -14.32 -6.64
CA VAL A 231 -2.97 -13.34 -6.40
C VAL A 231 -2.71 -12.07 -7.20
N LEU A 232 -1.52 -11.49 -7.09
CA LEU A 232 -1.14 -10.28 -7.83
C LEU A 232 -1.30 -10.49 -9.34
N ALA A 233 -0.85 -11.62 -9.88
CA ALA A 233 -1.00 -11.95 -11.29
C ALA A 233 -2.48 -11.93 -11.73
N THR A 234 -3.37 -12.52 -10.91
CA THR A 234 -4.81 -12.57 -11.19
C THR A 234 -5.43 -11.16 -11.17
N LEU A 235 -5.12 -10.37 -10.13
CA LEU A 235 -5.62 -9.00 -9.98
C LEU A 235 -5.10 -8.07 -11.09
N ALA A 236 -3.81 -8.15 -11.42
CA ALA A 236 -3.18 -7.35 -12.46
C ALA A 236 -3.73 -7.69 -13.86
N GLN A 237 -3.95 -8.97 -14.14
CA GLN A 237 -4.60 -9.43 -15.38
C GLN A 237 -6.04 -8.92 -15.50
N ALA A 238 -6.82 -9.01 -14.42
CA ALA A 238 -8.18 -8.46 -14.37
C ALA A 238 -8.18 -6.95 -14.63
N ALA A 239 -7.25 -6.20 -13.98
CA ALA A 239 -7.08 -4.76 -14.21
C ALA A 239 -6.71 -4.44 -15.66
N LYS A 240 -5.78 -5.20 -16.27
CA LYS A 240 -5.41 -5.06 -17.68
C LYS A 240 -6.62 -5.26 -18.61
N ARG A 241 -7.49 -6.23 -18.31
CA ARG A 241 -8.72 -6.47 -19.05
C ARG A 241 -9.86 -5.50 -18.73
N ARG A 242 -9.66 -4.59 -17.76
CA ARG A 242 -10.68 -3.63 -17.30
C ARG A 242 -11.95 -4.30 -16.81
N GLU A 243 -11.82 -5.44 -16.12
CA GLU A 243 -12.98 -6.10 -15.52
C GLU A 243 -13.70 -5.17 -14.55
N ALA A 244 -15.02 -5.26 -14.45
CA ALA A 244 -15.86 -4.33 -13.67
C ALA A 244 -15.40 -4.18 -12.21
N GLY A 245 -14.99 -5.27 -11.55
CA GLY A 245 -14.45 -5.28 -10.19
C GLY A 245 -13.11 -4.55 -10.00
N THR A 246 -12.48 -4.06 -11.09
CA THR A 246 -11.17 -3.39 -11.01
C THR A 246 -11.25 -1.86 -11.15
N ARG A 247 -12.44 -1.29 -11.35
CA ARG A 247 -12.59 0.15 -11.64
C ARG A 247 -11.96 1.04 -10.56
N ASN A 248 -12.20 0.71 -9.30
CA ASN A 248 -11.70 1.45 -8.14
C ASN A 248 -10.60 0.72 -7.37
N LEU A 249 -9.98 -0.29 -8.00
CA LEU A 249 -8.90 -1.08 -7.42
C LEU A 249 -7.57 -0.34 -7.59
N TRP A 250 -6.90 -0.10 -6.48
CA TRP A 250 -5.59 0.52 -6.38
C TRP A 250 -4.63 -0.41 -5.65
N PHE A 251 -3.34 -0.14 -5.75
CA PHE A 251 -2.31 -0.95 -5.09
C PHE A 251 -1.27 -0.03 -4.46
N ASP A 252 -0.64 -0.49 -3.38
CA ASP A 252 0.61 0.12 -2.93
C ASP A 252 1.78 -0.86 -3.03
N VAL A 253 2.99 -0.29 -3.04
CA VAL A 253 4.25 -1.04 -3.18
C VAL A 253 5.00 -1.18 -1.86
N ALA A 254 4.31 -0.94 -0.74
CA ALA A 254 4.93 -0.96 0.57
C ALA A 254 5.70 -2.28 0.83
N SER A 255 6.94 -2.17 1.25
CA SER A 255 7.85 -3.25 1.64
C SER A 255 8.00 -4.43 0.65
N ILE A 256 7.66 -4.24 -0.64
CA ILE A 256 7.77 -5.30 -1.65
C ILE A 256 9.11 -5.30 -2.37
N VAL A 257 9.74 -4.13 -2.51
CA VAL A 257 11.04 -4.00 -3.17
C VAL A 257 12.09 -3.71 -2.11
N ASP A 258 13.03 -4.61 -1.95
CA ASP A 258 14.22 -4.45 -1.10
C ASP A 258 15.45 -4.08 -1.94
N ALA A 259 16.58 -3.81 -1.24
CA ALA A 259 17.81 -3.42 -1.89
C ALA A 259 18.42 -4.54 -2.77
N ASP A 260 18.06 -5.79 -2.48
CA ASP A 260 18.66 -6.99 -3.08
C ASP A 260 17.66 -7.77 -3.95
N ILE A 261 16.58 -7.11 -4.40
CA ILE A 261 15.57 -7.76 -5.25
C ILE A 261 16.22 -8.41 -6.49
N ALA A 262 15.94 -9.70 -6.71
CA ALA A 262 16.47 -10.42 -7.85
C ALA A 262 15.99 -9.82 -9.18
N PRO A 263 16.83 -9.78 -10.24
CA PRO A 263 16.45 -9.19 -11.52
C PRO A 263 15.15 -9.77 -12.13
N ALA A 264 14.91 -11.06 -11.96
CA ALA A 264 13.68 -11.72 -12.43
C ALA A 264 12.44 -11.22 -11.66
N ASP A 265 12.54 -11.04 -10.34
CA ASP A 265 11.47 -10.53 -9.49
C ASP A 265 11.19 -9.05 -9.78
N ALA A 266 12.25 -8.25 -9.96
CA ALA A 266 12.12 -6.85 -10.37
C ALA A 266 11.39 -6.71 -11.71
N ALA A 267 11.72 -7.57 -12.69
CA ALA A 267 11.06 -7.60 -13.98
C ALA A 267 9.58 -8.00 -13.86
N GLU A 268 9.26 -8.98 -13.01
CA GLU A 268 7.87 -9.38 -12.76
C GLU A 268 7.08 -8.24 -12.08
N VAL A 269 7.63 -7.61 -11.04
CA VAL A 269 6.98 -6.47 -10.36
C VAL A 269 6.67 -5.36 -11.36
N ALA A 270 7.65 -4.96 -12.18
CA ALA A 270 7.45 -3.94 -13.21
C ALA A 270 6.37 -4.34 -14.24
N GLN A 271 6.34 -5.61 -14.65
CA GLN A 271 5.29 -6.13 -15.53
C GLN A 271 3.90 -6.03 -14.90
N ARG A 272 3.77 -6.40 -13.61
CA ARG A 272 2.47 -6.32 -12.90
C ARG A 272 2.03 -4.87 -12.73
N ILE A 273 2.93 -3.95 -12.39
CA ILE A 273 2.66 -2.50 -12.33
C ILE A 273 2.12 -1.98 -13.66
N ARG A 274 2.71 -2.38 -14.79
CA ARG A 274 2.22 -2.02 -16.14
C ARG A 274 0.83 -2.60 -16.44
N GLN A 275 0.57 -3.82 -16.01
CA GLN A 275 -0.75 -4.46 -16.17
C GLN A 275 -1.84 -3.77 -15.34
N ILE A 276 -1.53 -3.36 -14.11
CA ILE A 276 -2.39 -2.56 -13.22
C ILE A 276 -2.62 -1.17 -13.82
N GLY A 277 -1.60 -0.59 -14.41
CA GLY A 277 -1.50 0.80 -14.86
C GLY A 277 -0.90 1.70 -13.76
N THR A 278 0.18 2.40 -14.08
CA THR A 278 0.97 3.22 -13.15
C THR A 278 0.16 4.28 -12.41
N ALA A 279 -0.97 4.74 -13.00
CA ALA A 279 -1.87 5.70 -12.38
C ALA A 279 -2.63 5.18 -11.15
N ARG A 280 -2.60 3.87 -10.88
CA ARG A 280 -3.29 3.20 -9.75
C ARG A 280 -2.33 2.55 -8.78
N VAL A 281 -1.04 2.81 -8.92
CA VAL A 281 0.01 2.34 -8.02
C VAL A 281 0.43 3.50 -7.13
N LEU A 282 0.36 3.29 -5.83
CA LEU A 282 0.73 4.26 -4.80
C LEU A 282 2.07 3.89 -4.19
N TYR A 283 2.87 4.90 -3.89
CA TYR A 283 4.02 4.69 -3.04
C TYR A 283 3.58 4.52 -1.58
N GLY A 284 4.20 3.58 -0.90
CA GLY A 284 4.05 3.29 0.51
C GLY A 284 5.25 2.53 0.99
N THR A 285 5.58 2.58 2.26
CA THR A 285 6.78 1.93 2.80
C THR A 285 6.51 0.94 3.90
N ASP A 286 5.43 1.12 4.67
CA ASP A 286 5.22 0.35 5.91
C ASP A 286 6.46 0.46 6.85
N ALA A 287 7.13 1.61 6.82
CA ALA A 287 8.42 1.82 7.45
C ALA A 287 8.37 1.66 8.96
N ALA A 288 9.56 1.44 9.55
CA ALA A 288 9.80 1.25 10.97
C ALA A 288 9.15 -0.01 11.58
N GLN A 289 8.68 -0.94 10.74
CA GLN A 289 8.24 -2.27 11.18
C GLN A 289 9.29 -3.32 10.81
N GLY A 290 9.88 -3.97 11.82
CA GLY A 290 10.83 -5.06 11.58
C GLY A 290 11.97 -4.64 10.65
N GLY A 291 12.13 -5.40 9.55
CA GLY A 291 13.16 -5.17 8.53
C GLY A 291 12.76 -4.24 7.39
N ASN A 292 11.62 -3.54 7.47
CA ASN A 292 11.17 -2.66 6.38
C ASN A 292 12.12 -1.49 6.18
N LEU A 293 12.39 -1.15 4.92
CA LEU A 293 13.22 -0.02 4.56
C LEU A 293 12.53 1.31 4.97
N ARG A 294 13.35 2.29 5.35
CA ARG A 294 12.85 3.65 5.58
C ARG A 294 12.48 4.33 4.25
N PRO A 295 11.67 5.40 4.25
CA PRO A 295 11.13 5.97 3.02
C PRO A 295 12.17 6.35 1.96
N ARG A 296 13.32 6.87 2.34
CA ARG A 296 14.39 7.20 1.38
C ARG A 296 14.99 5.94 0.74
N GLU A 297 15.34 4.96 1.56
CA GLU A 297 15.94 3.71 1.11
C GLU A 297 14.94 2.87 0.30
N ALA A 298 13.68 2.85 0.71
CA ALA A 298 12.60 2.16 0.00
C ALA A 298 12.37 2.76 -1.40
N TRP A 299 12.41 4.11 -1.53
CA TRP A 299 12.30 4.75 -2.84
C TRP A 299 13.51 4.46 -3.71
N ALA A 300 14.72 4.53 -3.17
CA ALA A 300 15.94 4.18 -3.89
C ALA A 300 15.95 2.71 -4.36
N ALA A 301 15.43 1.77 -3.55
CA ALA A 301 15.23 0.39 -3.97
C ALA A 301 14.18 0.28 -5.09
N PHE A 302 13.05 0.97 -4.96
CA PHE A 302 11.98 0.99 -5.97
C PHE A 302 12.46 1.50 -7.33
N LEU A 303 13.34 2.50 -7.37
CA LEU A 303 13.93 3.05 -8.60
C LEU A 303 14.84 2.04 -9.35
N ARG A 304 15.17 0.89 -8.75
CA ARG A 304 15.92 -0.19 -9.44
C ARG A 304 15.04 -1.08 -10.30
N LEU A 305 13.72 -0.95 -10.19
CA LEU A 305 12.82 -1.69 -11.07
C LEU A 305 13.02 -1.26 -12.54
N PRO A 306 12.87 -2.15 -13.52
CA PRO A 306 12.98 -1.81 -14.93
C PRO A 306 11.73 -1.07 -15.44
N LEU A 307 11.41 0.06 -14.79
CA LEU A 307 10.42 1.04 -15.20
C LEU A 307 11.10 2.21 -15.90
N THR A 308 10.36 2.94 -16.71
CA THR A 308 10.86 4.17 -17.36
C THR A 308 10.75 5.36 -16.41
N ASP A 309 11.51 6.44 -16.67
CA ASP A 309 11.43 7.70 -15.92
C ASP A 309 9.99 8.25 -15.86
N ALA A 310 9.24 8.13 -16.96
CA ALA A 310 7.84 8.56 -17.02
C ALA A 310 6.92 7.71 -16.12
N GLU A 311 7.18 6.38 -16.02
CA GLU A 311 6.44 5.49 -15.12
C GLU A 311 6.76 5.81 -13.66
N PHE A 312 8.02 6.05 -13.31
CA PHE A 312 8.42 6.50 -11.98
C PHE A 312 7.82 7.85 -11.62
N ALA A 313 7.91 8.84 -12.51
CA ALA A 313 7.32 10.16 -12.29
C ALA A 313 5.80 10.07 -12.08
N ARG A 314 5.11 9.21 -12.83
CA ARG A 314 3.68 8.99 -12.66
C ARG A 314 3.34 8.38 -11.30
N ILE A 315 4.06 7.34 -10.87
CA ILE A 315 3.85 6.69 -9.57
C ILE A 315 4.16 7.66 -8.44
N ALA A 316 5.27 8.39 -8.52
CA ALA A 316 5.65 9.40 -7.54
C ALA A 316 4.59 10.50 -7.37
N ALA A 317 3.95 10.93 -8.45
CA ALA A 317 2.94 11.98 -8.44
C ALA A 317 1.54 11.52 -7.98
N ASN A 318 1.31 10.21 -7.84
CA ASN A 318 -0.01 9.71 -7.45
C ASN A 318 -0.36 10.09 -6.00
N VAL A 319 -1.59 10.55 -5.82
CA VAL A 319 -2.22 10.79 -4.52
C VAL A 319 -3.59 10.13 -4.55
N PRO A 320 -3.92 9.27 -3.58
CA PRO A 320 -5.20 8.58 -3.58
C PRO A 320 -6.34 9.56 -3.36
N PRO A 321 -7.51 9.35 -4.01
CA PRO A 321 -8.67 10.25 -3.90
C PRO A 321 -9.13 10.52 -2.47
N TYR A 322 -8.95 9.58 -1.55
CA TYR A 322 -9.37 9.71 -0.14
C TYR A 322 -8.43 10.58 0.72
N PHE A 323 -7.31 11.04 0.17
CA PHE A 323 -6.40 11.97 0.86
C PHE A 323 -6.86 13.44 0.76
N ARG A 324 -7.98 13.70 0.15
CA ARG A 324 -8.52 15.06 -0.06
C ARG A 324 -9.38 15.53 1.09
#